data_9176e6d748a4eeb8f2d984eec97b2043
#
_entry.id   9176e6d748a4eeb8f2d984eec97b2043
#
_cell.length_a   1.000
_cell.length_b   1.000
_cell.length_c   1.000
_cell.angle_alpha   90.00
_cell.angle_beta   90.00
_cell.angle_gamma   90.00
#
_symmetry.space_group_name_H-M   'P 1'
#
loop_
_entity.id
_entity.type
_entity.pdbx_description
1 polymer ?
#
loop_
_entity_poly.entity_id
_entity_poly.type
_entity_poly.pdbx_seq_one_letter_code
_entity_poly.pdbx_strand_id
1 'polypeptide(L)'
;MRLLSGFCIAALSLAACGGDEPVPQAPVTPVEPPPAATASSAPAAPEPTAEEKKKAADLAKLEADRTKMRAEHEKEMARLTPELRARIKALSEKNWPTAKAALTELTKSPYRQPGNAERDGQRHPIETLDFFGLKPTQTVFEYGPGGGWFTELLAPTLAKKGKLIVNNGDPRGPKDERSTYYAERVALLLETTPELYGKVDTIVVDGKAPKLGLEKKLDAAYVIRGLHGMVNGGTLDTWLGEIHGALKDKGTLGIEQHRAKEGSDPKASSKQGYLPEKWVIETIEAAGFKLAAKSEINANPKDTKDYLEGVWALPPSLERGDKDRATLTAIGESDRMTLRFAKVAKPAAKTPGLGASRHD
;
A
#
# COMPACT_ATOMS: atom_id res chain seq x y z
N MET A 1 -45.53 18.83 -34.39
CA MET A 1 -45.82 17.93 -35.52
C MET A 1 -45.57 16.53 -35.04
N ARG A 2 -46.59 15.82 -34.51
CA ARG A 2 -47.32 14.67 -35.11
C ARG A 2 -46.37 13.52 -35.40
N LEU A 3 -46.57 12.25 -34.96
CA LEU A 3 -47.67 11.32 -34.60
C LEU A 3 -47.04 10.11 -33.94
N LEU A 4 -47.43 9.51 -32.84
CA LEU A 4 -48.47 8.54 -32.53
C LEU A 4 -48.67 7.40 -33.52
N SER A 5 -48.50 6.12 -33.02
CA SER A 5 -49.28 4.89 -33.30
C SER A 5 -48.58 3.76 -32.56
N GLY A 6 -49.07 2.97 -31.66
CA GLY A 6 -50.39 2.53 -31.31
C GLY A 6 -50.83 1.32 -32.09
N PHE A 7 -50.67 0.03 -31.58
CA PHE A 7 -51.52 -1.06 -32.02
C PHE A 7 -51.82 -2.04 -30.88
N CYS A 8 -53.13 -2.30 -30.77
CA CYS A 8 -53.79 -3.20 -29.83
C CYS A 8 -54.03 -4.61 -30.44
N ILE A 9 -53.95 -5.60 -29.61
CA ILE A 9 -54.92 -6.70 -29.31
C ILE A 9 -55.69 -7.38 -30.47
N ALA A 10 -55.76 -8.73 -30.41
CA ALA A 10 -57.02 -9.46 -30.56
C ALA A 10 -56.93 -10.87 -29.93
N ALA A 11 -57.81 -11.15 -29.01
CA ALA A 11 -58.16 -12.47 -28.50
C ALA A 11 -59.18 -13.10 -29.45
N LEU A 12 -59.08 -14.39 -29.66
CA LEU A 12 -60.15 -15.18 -30.31
C LEU A 12 -60.43 -16.44 -29.47
N SER A 13 -61.65 -16.47 -28.94
CA SER A 13 -62.31 -17.62 -28.36
C SER A 13 -62.99 -18.45 -29.48
N LEU A 14 -62.85 -19.75 -29.40
CA LEU A 14 -63.76 -20.67 -30.07
C LEU A 14 -64.26 -21.75 -29.10
N ALA A 15 -65.55 -21.76 -28.94
CA ALA A 15 -66.33 -22.81 -28.28
C ALA A 15 -66.69 -23.88 -29.30
N ALA A 16 -66.63 -25.15 -28.92
CA ALA A 16 -67.37 -26.22 -29.57
C ALA A 16 -67.95 -27.22 -28.58
N CYS A 17 -69.24 -27.37 -28.61
CA CYS A 17 -70.03 -28.34 -27.88
C CYS A 17 -69.86 -29.76 -28.41
N GLY A 18 -69.86 -30.76 -27.52
CA GLY A 18 -70.05 -32.15 -27.81
C GLY A 18 -70.42 -32.85 -26.52
N GLY A 19 -71.73 -33.20 -26.38
CA GLY A 19 -72.24 -33.92 -25.20
C GLY A 19 -71.99 -35.42 -25.37
N ASP A 20 -71.69 -36.07 -24.27
CA ASP A 20 -71.87 -37.54 -24.13
C ASP A 20 -72.44 -37.85 -22.75
N GLU A 21 -73.29 -38.86 -22.76
CA GLU A 21 -74.18 -39.31 -21.68
C GLU A 21 -73.37 -39.92 -20.48
N PRO A 22 -73.91 -39.92 -19.24
CA PRO A 22 -73.23 -40.44 -18.08
C PRO A 22 -73.30 -41.96 -17.99
N VAL A 23 -72.19 -42.62 -17.91
CA VAL A 23 -72.04 -44.04 -17.54
C VAL A 23 -72.13 -44.19 -16.02
N PRO A 24 -72.84 -45.15 -15.41
CA PRO A 24 -72.98 -45.31 -14.02
C PRO A 24 -71.66 -45.79 -13.33
N GLN A 25 -71.18 -45.04 -12.39
CA GLN A 25 -70.00 -45.40 -11.59
C GLN A 25 -70.37 -46.41 -10.49
N ALA A 26 -69.55 -47.46 -10.35
CA ALA A 26 -69.58 -48.39 -9.23
C ALA A 26 -69.07 -47.70 -7.91
N PRO A 27 -69.51 -48.17 -6.74
CA PRO A 27 -69.12 -47.54 -5.48
C PRO A 27 -67.61 -47.71 -5.23
N VAL A 28 -66.91 -46.60 -5.13
CA VAL A 28 -65.52 -46.56 -4.69
C VAL A 28 -65.45 -46.60 -3.16
N THR A 29 -64.76 -47.62 -2.65
CA THR A 29 -64.35 -47.67 -1.26
C THR A 29 -63.33 -46.58 -0.94
N PRO A 30 -63.40 -45.91 0.20
CA PRO A 30 -62.41 -44.88 0.56
C PRO A 30 -61.03 -45.53 0.72
N VAL A 31 -60.09 -45.13 -0.15
CA VAL A 31 -58.64 -45.45 0.04
C VAL A 31 -58.08 -44.44 1.01
N GLU A 32 -57.63 -44.93 2.15
CA GLU A 32 -56.90 -44.15 3.14
C GLU A 32 -55.66 -43.53 2.48
N PRO A 33 -55.41 -42.22 2.68
CA PRO A 33 -54.22 -41.59 2.10
C PRO A 33 -52.97 -42.20 2.72
N PRO A 34 -51.90 -42.43 1.92
CA PRO A 34 -50.63 -42.93 2.44
C PRO A 34 -50.06 -41.94 3.46
N PRO A 35 -49.36 -42.45 4.53
CA PRO A 35 -48.81 -41.59 5.54
C PRO A 35 -47.87 -40.57 4.92
N ALA A 36 -48.02 -39.31 5.31
CA ALA A 36 -47.22 -38.23 4.84
C ALA A 36 -45.70 -38.56 5.06
N ALA A 37 -44.97 -38.64 3.97
CA ALA A 37 -43.50 -38.81 4.04
C ALA A 37 -42.97 -37.65 4.90
N THR A 38 -42.45 -37.99 6.06
CA THR A 38 -41.67 -37.05 6.89
C THR A 38 -40.51 -36.53 6.00
N ALA A 39 -40.61 -35.25 5.63
CA ALA A 39 -39.51 -34.56 4.96
C ALA A 39 -38.28 -34.64 5.87
N SER A 40 -37.33 -35.50 5.51
CA SER A 40 -36.02 -35.51 6.14
C SER A 40 -35.40 -34.12 5.93
N SER A 41 -35.38 -33.33 7.00
CA SER A 41 -34.64 -32.07 7.01
C SER A 41 -33.19 -32.43 6.75
N ALA A 42 -32.66 -31.97 5.62
CA ALA A 42 -31.22 -32.03 5.36
C ALA A 42 -30.47 -31.42 6.56
N PRO A 43 -29.38 -32.03 7.03
CA PRO A 43 -28.64 -31.47 8.16
C PRO A 43 -28.24 -30.04 7.81
N ALA A 44 -28.48 -29.12 8.74
CA ALA A 44 -28.08 -27.73 8.62
C ALA A 44 -26.56 -27.69 8.34
N ALA A 45 -26.14 -26.87 7.39
CA ALA A 45 -24.73 -26.67 7.10
C ALA A 45 -24.01 -26.27 8.41
N PRO A 46 -22.83 -26.81 8.68
CA PRO A 46 -22.08 -26.47 9.90
C PRO A 46 -21.84 -24.97 9.99
N GLU A 47 -21.96 -24.40 11.18
CA GLU A 47 -21.66 -22.98 11.40
C GLU A 47 -20.19 -22.67 11.05
N PRO A 48 -19.92 -21.54 10.39
CA PRO A 48 -18.57 -21.17 10.03
C PRO A 48 -17.65 -21.07 11.26
N THR A 49 -16.46 -21.62 11.15
CA THR A 49 -15.41 -21.54 12.19
C THR A 49 -15.00 -20.09 12.47
N ALA A 50 -14.32 -19.84 13.59
CA ALA A 50 -13.78 -18.52 13.91
C ALA A 50 -12.79 -18.02 12.83
N GLU A 51 -12.03 -18.90 12.22
CA GLU A 51 -11.11 -18.59 11.15
C GLU A 51 -11.83 -18.19 9.85
N GLU A 52 -12.87 -18.91 9.46
CA GLU A 52 -13.71 -18.58 8.30
C GLU A 52 -14.44 -17.24 8.51
N LYS A 53 -14.98 -16.98 9.71
CA LYS A 53 -15.61 -15.69 10.06
C LYS A 53 -14.57 -14.55 9.95
N LYS A 54 -13.35 -14.76 10.44
CA LYS A 54 -12.26 -13.79 10.34
C LYS A 54 -11.87 -13.56 8.88
N LYS A 55 -11.66 -14.60 8.08
CA LYS A 55 -11.34 -14.48 6.66
C LYS A 55 -12.43 -13.72 5.88
N ALA A 56 -13.68 -14.01 6.15
CA ALA A 56 -14.81 -13.30 5.54
C ALA A 56 -14.82 -11.80 5.91
N ALA A 57 -14.55 -11.47 7.18
CA ALA A 57 -14.45 -10.09 7.63
C ALA A 57 -13.26 -9.35 6.98
N ASP A 58 -12.10 -9.99 6.86
CA ASP A 58 -10.93 -9.43 6.21
C ASP A 58 -11.19 -9.16 4.71
N LEU A 59 -11.89 -10.06 4.02
CA LEU A 59 -12.30 -9.88 2.63
C LEU A 59 -13.32 -8.74 2.47
N ALA A 60 -14.31 -8.66 3.34
CA ALA A 60 -15.29 -7.57 3.33
C ALA A 60 -14.62 -6.20 3.55
N LYS A 61 -13.66 -6.13 4.49
CA LYS A 61 -12.86 -4.93 4.71
C LYS A 61 -12.03 -4.56 3.47
N LEU A 62 -11.42 -5.55 2.81
CA LEU A 62 -10.64 -5.34 1.61
C LEU A 62 -11.47 -4.76 0.46
N GLU A 63 -12.70 -5.25 0.27
CA GLU A 63 -13.61 -4.74 -0.76
C GLU A 63 -14.12 -3.32 -0.44
N ALA A 64 -14.41 -3.04 0.84
CA ALA A 64 -14.74 -1.69 1.28
C ALA A 64 -13.57 -0.70 1.03
N ASP A 65 -12.33 -1.11 1.32
CA ASP A 65 -11.13 -0.32 1.05
C ASP A 65 -10.95 -0.05 -0.45
N ARG A 66 -11.23 -1.05 -1.34
CA ARG A 66 -11.22 -0.85 -2.80
C ARG A 66 -12.27 0.12 -3.28
N THR A 67 -13.48 -0.01 -2.78
CA THR A 67 -14.58 0.90 -3.13
C THR A 67 -14.23 2.32 -2.76
N LYS A 68 -13.70 2.52 -1.54
CA LYS A 68 -13.22 3.83 -1.07
C LYS A 68 -12.09 4.37 -1.96
N MET A 69 -11.10 3.55 -2.26
CA MET A 69 -9.96 3.92 -3.13
C MET A 69 -10.43 4.41 -4.51
N ARG A 70 -11.38 3.71 -5.14
CA ARG A 70 -11.93 4.10 -6.45
C ARG A 70 -12.68 5.42 -6.36
N ALA A 71 -13.51 5.60 -5.33
CA ALA A 71 -14.23 6.86 -5.12
C ALA A 71 -13.28 8.05 -4.85
N GLU A 72 -12.18 7.83 -4.12
CA GLU A 72 -11.14 8.84 -3.91
C GLU A 72 -10.41 9.17 -5.22
N HIS A 73 -10.11 8.16 -6.04
CA HIS A 73 -9.51 8.35 -7.36
C HIS A 73 -10.41 9.16 -8.30
N GLU A 74 -11.71 8.85 -8.36
CA GLU A 74 -12.68 9.61 -9.17
C GLU A 74 -12.77 11.09 -8.74
N LYS A 75 -12.77 11.34 -7.43
CA LYS A 75 -12.73 12.72 -6.89
C LYS A 75 -11.44 13.44 -7.27
N GLU A 76 -10.31 12.75 -7.21
CA GLU A 76 -9.03 13.32 -7.61
C GLU A 76 -9.01 13.64 -9.11
N MET A 77 -9.49 12.73 -9.95
CA MET A 77 -9.62 12.97 -11.39
C MET A 77 -10.49 14.18 -11.71
N ALA A 78 -11.60 14.37 -10.98
CA ALA A 78 -12.48 15.53 -11.15
C ALA A 78 -11.81 16.84 -10.68
N ARG A 79 -10.93 16.79 -9.67
CA ARG A 79 -10.18 17.96 -9.16
C ARG A 79 -9.12 18.44 -10.15
N LEU A 80 -8.57 17.55 -10.96
CA LEU A 80 -7.48 17.84 -11.90
C LEU A 80 -7.99 18.52 -13.17
N THR A 81 -8.34 19.83 -13.04
CA THR A 81 -8.78 20.64 -14.18
C THR A 81 -7.66 20.82 -15.22
N PRO A 82 -7.98 21.21 -16.47
CA PRO A 82 -6.97 21.51 -17.50
C PRO A 82 -5.92 22.54 -17.03
N GLU A 83 -6.32 23.55 -16.30
CA GLU A 83 -5.46 24.60 -15.77
C GLU A 83 -4.49 24.03 -14.71
N LEU A 84 -5.00 23.17 -13.81
CA LEU A 84 -4.17 22.51 -12.80
C LEU A 84 -3.17 21.54 -13.46
N ARG A 85 -3.59 20.76 -14.46
CA ARG A 85 -2.71 19.89 -15.25
C ARG A 85 -1.63 20.68 -15.97
N ALA A 86 -1.94 21.84 -16.56
CA ALA A 86 -0.95 22.72 -17.19
C ALA A 86 0.09 23.22 -16.16
N ARG A 87 -0.33 23.60 -14.95
CA ARG A 87 0.60 23.96 -13.87
C ARG A 87 1.48 22.81 -13.43
N ILE A 88 0.93 21.62 -13.29
CA ILE A 88 1.67 20.40 -12.94
C ILE A 88 2.76 20.13 -14.00
N LYS A 89 2.39 20.19 -15.28
CA LYS A 89 3.32 20.05 -16.40
C LYS A 89 4.46 21.05 -16.31
N ALA A 90 4.16 22.32 -16.07
CA ALA A 90 5.16 23.38 -15.92
C ALA A 90 6.15 23.09 -14.77
N LEU A 91 5.65 22.58 -13.62
CA LEU A 91 6.48 22.19 -12.49
C LEU A 91 7.38 20.99 -12.82
N SER A 92 6.87 20.00 -13.55
CA SER A 92 7.63 18.81 -13.98
C SER A 92 8.69 19.14 -15.04
N GLU A 93 8.52 20.22 -15.79
CA GLU A 93 9.48 20.71 -16.80
C GLU A 93 10.46 21.73 -16.22
N LYS A 94 10.25 22.21 -14.99
CA LYS A 94 11.08 23.21 -14.35
C LYS A 94 12.49 22.70 -14.04
N ASN A 95 13.47 23.55 -14.32
CA ASN A 95 14.85 23.25 -13.99
C ASN A 95 15.17 23.71 -12.57
N TRP A 96 15.12 22.79 -11.62
CA TRP A 96 15.38 23.09 -10.23
C TRP A 96 16.88 23.25 -9.96
N PRO A 97 17.32 24.35 -9.32
CA PRO A 97 18.73 24.52 -8.97
C PRO A 97 19.17 23.58 -7.83
N THR A 98 18.27 23.35 -6.86
CA THR A 98 18.48 22.42 -5.72
C THR A 98 17.17 21.69 -5.40
N ALA A 99 17.26 20.56 -4.71
CA ALA A 99 16.07 19.86 -4.21
C ALA A 99 15.31 20.71 -3.19
N LYS A 100 16.01 21.42 -2.30
CA LYS A 100 15.38 22.32 -1.32
C LYS A 100 14.53 23.42 -2.01
N ALA A 101 15.04 24.03 -3.07
CA ALA A 101 14.27 25.01 -3.85
C ALA A 101 13.01 24.38 -4.47
N ALA A 102 13.14 23.17 -5.03
CA ALA A 102 12.01 22.43 -5.57
C ALA A 102 10.98 22.15 -4.46
N LEU A 103 11.38 21.52 -3.38
CA LEU A 103 10.50 21.12 -2.28
C LEU A 103 9.78 22.30 -1.64
N THR A 104 10.48 23.45 -1.47
CA THR A 104 9.87 24.69 -0.92
C THR A 104 8.71 25.22 -1.77
N GLU A 105 8.77 25.04 -3.09
CA GLU A 105 7.69 25.43 -3.99
C GLU A 105 6.62 24.32 -4.08
N LEU A 106 7.05 23.06 -4.19
CA LEU A 106 6.16 21.93 -4.38
C LEU A 106 5.26 21.66 -3.17
N THR A 107 5.75 21.82 -1.94
CA THR A 107 4.94 21.65 -0.72
C THR A 107 3.77 22.64 -0.65
N LYS A 108 3.89 23.82 -1.28
CA LYS A 108 2.86 24.86 -1.35
C LYS A 108 1.95 24.75 -2.58
N SER A 109 2.21 23.78 -3.44
CA SER A 109 1.52 23.67 -4.73
C SER A 109 0.14 23.03 -4.59
N PRO A 110 -0.89 23.57 -5.28
CA PRO A 110 -2.26 23.09 -5.16
C PRO A 110 -2.48 21.71 -5.82
N TYR A 111 -1.48 21.16 -6.51
CA TYR A 111 -1.60 19.82 -7.09
C TYR A 111 -1.49 18.72 -6.04
N ARG A 112 -0.92 19.03 -4.86
CA ARG A 112 -0.83 18.05 -3.76
C ARG A 112 -2.17 17.39 -3.49
N GLN A 113 -2.17 16.09 -3.27
CA GLN A 113 -3.41 15.39 -2.92
C GLN A 113 -4.03 15.99 -1.64
N PRO A 114 -5.38 16.07 -1.58
CA PRO A 114 -6.06 16.59 -0.40
C PRO A 114 -5.60 15.92 0.90
N GLY A 115 -5.35 16.68 1.93
CA GLY A 115 -4.86 16.20 3.23
C GLY A 115 -3.36 15.91 3.30
N ASN A 116 -2.63 15.91 2.16
CA ASN A 116 -1.20 15.64 2.20
C ASN A 116 -0.39 16.82 2.76
N ALA A 117 -0.68 18.05 2.34
CA ALA A 117 0.02 19.25 2.81
C ALA A 117 -0.17 19.49 4.32
N GLU A 118 -1.32 19.14 4.87
CA GLU A 118 -1.63 19.26 6.30
C GLU A 118 -0.71 18.42 7.17
N ARG A 119 -0.10 17.39 6.61
CA ARG A 119 0.80 16.45 7.29
C ARG A 119 2.26 16.87 7.21
N ASP A 120 2.59 17.92 6.44
CA ASP A 120 3.96 18.38 6.24
C ASP A 120 4.60 18.82 7.57
N GLY A 121 3.81 19.44 8.48
CA GLY A 121 4.26 19.82 9.82
C GLY A 121 4.63 18.67 10.74
N GLN A 122 4.23 17.43 10.40
CA GLN A 122 4.60 16.23 11.14
C GLN A 122 5.57 15.32 10.37
N ARG A 123 5.75 15.55 9.07
CA ARG A 123 6.58 14.72 8.18
C ARG A 123 7.82 15.41 7.66
N HIS A 124 7.91 16.73 7.87
CA HIS A 124 9.09 17.53 7.57
C HIS A 124 9.74 17.18 6.22
N PRO A 125 8.97 17.22 5.08
CA PRO A 125 9.46 16.65 3.81
C PRO A 125 10.72 17.35 3.29
N ILE A 126 10.83 18.67 3.48
CA ILE A 126 11.97 19.44 3.02
C ILE A 126 13.21 19.01 3.78
N GLU A 127 13.13 19.01 5.10
CA GLU A 127 14.23 18.68 6.01
C GLU A 127 14.63 17.20 5.88
N THR A 128 13.66 16.29 5.74
CA THR A 128 13.91 14.86 5.60
C THR A 128 14.63 14.55 4.27
N LEU A 129 14.16 15.07 3.14
CA LEU A 129 14.77 14.82 1.85
C LEU A 129 16.10 15.58 1.67
N ASP A 130 16.27 16.76 2.27
CA ASP A 130 17.55 17.47 2.36
C ASP A 130 18.57 16.67 3.20
N PHE A 131 18.14 16.14 4.35
CA PHE A 131 18.98 15.26 5.17
C PHE A 131 19.39 13.98 4.44
N PHE A 132 18.53 13.39 3.59
CA PHE A 132 18.88 12.27 2.74
C PHE A 132 19.83 12.65 1.61
N GLY A 133 20.02 13.94 1.35
CA GLY A 133 20.92 14.46 0.33
C GLY A 133 20.35 14.41 -1.08
N LEU A 134 19.04 14.58 -1.22
CA LEU A 134 18.34 14.62 -2.51
C LEU A 134 18.90 15.73 -3.40
N LYS A 135 19.16 15.40 -4.67
CA LYS A 135 19.54 16.35 -5.73
C LYS A 135 18.67 16.12 -6.97
N PRO A 136 18.27 17.19 -7.70
CA PRO A 136 17.40 17.07 -8.87
C PRO A 136 17.98 16.24 -10.04
N THR A 137 19.27 15.92 -9.97
CA THR A 137 19.99 15.18 -11.02
C THR A 137 20.17 13.70 -10.73
N GLN A 138 19.70 13.24 -9.58
CA GLN A 138 19.88 11.86 -9.13
C GLN A 138 18.90 10.88 -9.77
N THR A 139 19.33 9.64 -9.90
CA THR A 139 18.44 8.49 -10.06
C THR A 139 18.11 7.96 -8.66
N VAL A 140 16.87 8.11 -8.26
CA VAL A 140 16.38 7.76 -6.93
C VAL A 140 15.41 6.59 -7.01
N PHE A 141 15.56 5.63 -6.11
CA PHE A 141 14.58 4.57 -5.89
C PHE A 141 13.79 4.87 -4.63
N GLU A 142 12.45 4.87 -4.73
CA GLU A 142 11.53 4.95 -3.60
C GLU A 142 10.87 3.58 -3.39
N TYR A 143 11.09 2.99 -2.22
CA TYR A 143 10.48 1.75 -1.84
C TYR A 143 9.02 1.95 -1.43
N GLY A 144 8.11 1.24 -2.07
CA GLY A 144 6.70 1.14 -1.67
C GLY A 144 6.02 2.51 -1.54
N PRO A 145 5.78 3.24 -2.63
CA PRO A 145 5.27 4.62 -2.61
C PRO A 145 3.91 4.75 -1.89
N GLY A 146 3.17 3.66 -1.72
CA GLY A 146 1.89 3.62 -1.02
C GLY A 146 0.85 4.56 -1.62
N GLY A 147 0.44 5.59 -0.88
CA GLY A 147 -0.46 6.63 -1.38
C GLY A 147 0.25 7.80 -2.06
N GLY A 148 1.56 7.70 -2.31
CA GLY A 148 2.32 8.67 -3.08
C GLY A 148 2.71 9.96 -2.34
N TRP A 149 2.66 9.98 -1.02
CA TRP A 149 2.89 11.23 -0.27
C TRP A 149 4.29 11.82 -0.51
N PHE A 150 5.35 11.00 -0.56
CA PHE A 150 6.69 11.44 -0.99
C PHE A 150 6.83 11.45 -2.50
N THR A 151 6.21 10.51 -3.21
CA THR A 151 6.25 10.40 -4.67
C THR A 151 5.81 11.68 -5.35
N GLU A 152 4.75 12.35 -4.83
CA GLU A 152 4.25 13.62 -5.38
C GLU A 152 5.24 14.78 -5.27
N LEU A 153 6.24 14.68 -4.37
CA LEU A 153 7.32 15.64 -4.21
C LEU A 153 8.59 15.22 -4.98
N LEU A 154 8.89 13.93 -4.97
CA LEU A 154 10.07 13.37 -5.65
C LEU A 154 9.93 13.42 -7.17
N ALA A 155 8.75 13.05 -7.70
CA ALA A 155 8.53 12.99 -9.14
C ALA A 155 8.83 14.32 -9.85
N PRO A 156 8.24 15.47 -9.48
CA PRO A 156 8.53 16.75 -10.15
C PRO A 156 9.93 17.30 -9.83
N THR A 157 10.51 16.96 -8.68
CA THR A 157 11.88 17.34 -8.33
C THR A 157 12.89 16.70 -9.28
N LEU A 158 12.66 15.44 -9.67
CA LEU A 158 13.57 14.65 -10.49
C LEU A 158 13.24 14.68 -11.98
N ALA A 159 12.03 15.09 -12.37
CA ALA A 159 11.47 14.92 -13.72
C ALA A 159 12.31 15.51 -14.85
N LYS A 160 13.08 16.58 -14.61
CA LYS A 160 13.82 17.30 -15.67
C LYS A 160 15.22 16.76 -15.89
N LYS A 161 15.94 16.43 -14.83
CA LYS A 161 17.38 16.08 -14.90
C LYS A 161 17.73 14.78 -14.19
N GLY A 162 16.86 14.27 -13.36
CA GLY A 162 17.02 13.05 -12.62
C GLY A 162 16.05 11.97 -13.11
N LYS A 163 15.85 10.96 -12.25
CA LYS A 163 14.93 9.86 -12.49
C LYS A 163 14.37 9.36 -11.18
N LEU A 164 13.06 9.16 -11.11
CA LEU A 164 12.42 8.44 -10.02
C LEU A 164 12.07 7.04 -10.50
N ILE A 165 12.43 6.05 -9.70
CA ILE A 165 12.05 4.65 -9.87
C ILE A 165 11.31 4.21 -8.63
N VAL A 166 10.16 3.56 -8.78
CA VAL A 166 9.38 3.02 -7.68
C VAL A 166 9.17 1.52 -7.87
N ASN A 167 9.05 0.76 -6.78
CA ASN A 167 8.56 -0.61 -6.90
C ASN A 167 7.07 -0.68 -6.65
N ASN A 168 6.44 -1.66 -7.29
CA ASN A 168 5.04 -2.01 -7.08
C ASN A 168 4.88 -3.54 -7.09
N GLY A 169 3.79 -4.06 -6.52
CA GLY A 169 3.33 -5.41 -6.79
C GLY A 169 2.63 -5.51 -8.16
N ASP A 170 2.17 -6.71 -8.52
CA ASP A 170 1.33 -6.85 -9.73
C ASP A 170 -0.12 -6.41 -9.42
N PRO A 171 -0.63 -5.32 -10.03
CA PRO A 171 -2.00 -4.86 -9.81
C PRO A 171 -3.05 -5.81 -10.42
N ARG A 172 -2.64 -6.79 -11.22
CA ARG A 172 -3.49 -7.83 -11.81
C ARG A 172 -3.52 -9.12 -11.00
N GLY A 173 -2.90 -9.14 -9.83
CA GLY A 173 -2.87 -10.28 -8.91
C GLY A 173 -4.26 -10.66 -8.38
N PRO A 174 -4.34 -11.68 -7.50
CA PRO A 174 -5.59 -12.14 -6.91
C PRO A 174 -6.32 -11.02 -6.16
N LYS A 175 -7.63 -10.88 -6.38
CA LYS A 175 -8.41 -9.79 -5.80
C LYS A 175 -8.69 -9.95 -4.31
N ASP A 176 -8.55 -11.13 -3.77
CA ASP A 176 -8.66 -11.45 -2.35
C ASP A 176 -7.36 -11.19 -1.57
N GLU A 177 -6.27 -10.78 -2.25
CA GLU A 177 -5.01 -10.42 -1.62
C GLU A 177 -4.88 -8.92 -1.35
N ARG A 178 -4.44 -8.59 -0.13
CA ARG A 178 -4.13 -7.21 0.28
C ARG A 178 -2.96 -6.61 -0.49
N SER A 179 -2.00 -7.43 -0.89
CA SER A 179 -0.87 -7.06 -1.75
C SER A 179 -1.33 -6.49 -3.10
N THR A 180 -2.33 -7.14 -3.73
CA THR A 180 -2.93 -6.67 -4.98
C THR A 180 -3.64 -5.31 -4.80
N TYR A 181 -4.37 -5.13 -3.69
CA TYR A 181 -4.98 -3.83 -3.37
C TYR A 181 -3.94 -2.70 -3.29
N TYR A 182 -2.82 -2.93 -2.63
CA TYR A 182 -1.75 -1.92 -2.56
C TYR A 182 -1.13 -1.66 -3.94
N ALA A 183 -0.97 -2.70 -4.76
CA ALA A 183 -0.48 -2.56 -6.12
C ALA A 183 -1.44 -1.77 -7.01
N GLU A 184 -2.74 -2.01 -6.92
CA GLU A 184 -3.78 -1.23 -7.60
C GLU A 184 -3.74 0.24 -7.19
N ARG A 185 -3.56 0.53 -5.91
CA ARG A 185 -3.48 1.90 -5.40
C ARG A 185 -2.31 2.68 -5.98
N VAL A 186 -1.14 2.04 -6.09
CA VAL A 186 0.05 2.67 -6.71
C VAL A 186 -0.18 2.87 -8.21
N ALA A 187 -0.74 1.89 -8.92
CA ALA A 187 -1.06 2.03 -10.34
C ALA A 187 -2.00 3.21 -10.59
N LEU A 188 -3.12 3.29 -9.86
CA LEU A 188 -4.06 4.40 -9.96
C LEU A 188 -3.40 5.76 -9.66
N LEU A 189 -2.54 5.85 -8.63
CA LEU A 189 -1.79 7.06 -8.33
C LEU A 189 -0.99 7.55 -9.54
N LEU A 190 -0.22 6.65 -10.17
CA LEU A 190 0.66 7.01 -11.28
C LEU A 190 -0.11 7.36 -12.55
N GLU A 191 -1.27 6.74 -12.77
CA GLU A 191 -2.16 7.00 -13.92
C GLU A 191 -2.95 8.31 -13.78
N THR A 192 -3.21 8.77 -12.56
CA THR A 192 -4.03 9.95 -12.26
C THR A 192 -3.50 11.20 -12.95
N THR A 193 -2.18 11.41 -12.91
CA THR A 193 -1.55 12.64 -13.39
C THR A 193 -0.31 12.32 -14.23
N PRO A 194 -0.46 11.95 -15.51
CA PRO A 194 0.66 11.66 -16.40
C PRO A 194 1.66 12.84 -16.53
N GLU A 195 1.18 14.07 -16.38
CA GLU A 195 2.02 15.27 -16.39
C GLU A 195 3.02 15.29 -15.23
N LEU A 196 2.67 14.64 -14.10
CA LEU A 196 3.51 14.54 -12.91
C LEU A 196 4.32 13.23 -12.91
N TYR A 197 3.64 12.12 -13.15
CA TYR A 197 4.17 10.77 -12.94
C TYR A 197 4.63 10.05 -14.21
N GLY A 198 4.35 10.60 -15.41
CA GLY A 198 4.65 9.93 -16.68
C GLY A 198 6.12 9.65 -16.93
N LYS A 199 7.03 10.23 -16.11
CA LYS A 199 8.48 9.95 -16.16
C LYS A 199 8.96 9.06 -15.02
N VAL A 200 8.06 8.59 -14.15
CA VAL A 200 8.39 7.65 -13.08
C VAL A 200 8.44 6.24 -13.65
N ASP A 201 9.56 5.56 -13.46
CA ASP A 201 9.68 4.14 -13.82
C ASP A 201 9.10 3.28 -12.69
N THR A 202 8.36 2.26 -13.06
CA THR A 202 7.82 1.28 -12.11
C THR A 202 8.47 -0.08 -12.34
N ILE A 203 8.97 -0.69 -11.28
CA ILE A 203 9.45 -2.08 -11.27
C ILE A 203 8.40 -2.93 -10.56
N VAL A 204 7.83 -3.91 -11.27
CA VAL A 204 6.96 -4.91 -10.65
C VAL A 204 7.82 -5.93 -9.94
N VAL A 205 7.58 -6.09 -8.64
CA VAL A 205 8.39 -6.94 -7.75
C VAL A 205 7.48 -7.94 -7.05
N ASP A 206 7.88 -9.21 -7.08
CA ASP A 206 7.29 -10.20 -6.18
C ASP A 206 7.73 -9.91 -4.74
N GLY A 207 6.76 -9.61 -3.88
CA GLY A 207 7.03 -9.29 -2.47
C GLY A 207 7.67 -10.44 -1.67
N LYS A 208 7.52 -11.69 -2.12
CA LYS A 208 8.11 -12.89 -1.48
C LYS A 208 9.55 -13.16 -1.95
N ALA A 209 9.89 -12.73 -3.16
CA ALA A 209 11.20 -12.91 -3.77
C ALA A 209 11.63 -11.61 -4.47
N PRO A 210 11.88 -10.54 -3.72
CA PRO A 210 12.15 -9.23 -4.28
C PRO A 210 13.42 -9.23 -5.15
N LYS A 211 13.27 -8.67 -6.36
CA LYS A 211 14.38 -8.48 -7.30
C LYS A 211 14.18 -7.17 -8.06
N LEU A 212 15.13 -6.26 -7.96
CA LEU A 212 15.07 -4.97 -8.64
C LEU A 212 15.57 -5.03 -10.09
N GLY A 213 16.50 -5.92 -10.39
CA GLY A 213 17.13 -5.98 -11.72
C GLY A 213 17.93 -4.72 -12.08
N LEU A 214 18.33 -3.96 -11.08
CA LEU A 214 19.15 -2.77 -11.22
C LEU A 214 20.55 -3.06 -10.68
N GLU A 215 21.58 -2.79 -11.48
CA GLU A 215 22.96 -2.90 -11.03
C GLU A 215 23.65 -1.55 -11.16
N LYS A 216 24.14 -1.01 -10.03
CA LYS A 216 24.91 0.26 -9.94
C LYS A 216 24.27 1.44 -10.70
N LYS A 217 22.94 1.51 -10.71
CA LYS A 217 22.19 2.57 -11.43
C LYS A 217 21.73 3.69 -10.53
N LEU A 218 21.53 3.43 -9.23
CA LEU A 218 20.93 4.36 -8.30
C LEU A 218 21.96 5.26 -7.63
N ASP A 219 21.67 6.55 -7.55
CA ASP A 219 22.41 7.50 -6.72
C ASP A 219 21.93 7.45 -5.26
N ALA A 220 20.63 7.23 -5.06
CA ALA A 220 20.02 7.10 -3.76
C ALA A 220 18.86 6.11 -3.76
N ALA A 221 18.60 5.50 -2.61
CA ALA A 221 17.40 4.72 -2.34
C ALA A 221 16.76 5.21 -1.04
N TYR A 222 15.43 5.32 -1.02
CA TYR A 222 14.66 5.75 0.15
C TYR A 222 13.68 4.66 0.56
N VAL A 223 13.75 4.24 1.83
CA VAL A 223 12.79 3.32 2.45
C VAL A 223 12.11 4.07 3.57
N ILE A 224 10.90 4.51 3.30
CA ILE A 224 10.13 5.36 4.19
C ILE A 224 8.99 4.55 4.79
N ARG A 225 9.10 4.24 6.08
CA ARG A 225 8.12 3.45 6.86
C ARG A 225 7.83 2.08 6.27
N GLY A 226 8.82 1.48 5.59
CA GLY A 226 8.69 0.19 4.90
C GLY A 226 9.42 -0.96 5.57
N LEU A 227 10.42 -0.70 6.43
CA LEU A 227 11.27 -1.75 6.99
C LEU A 227 10.49 -2.78 7.83
N HIS A 228 9.51 -2.35 8.62
CA HIS A 228 8.69 -3.28 9.42
C HIS A 228 7.93 -4.27 8.54
N GLY A 229 7.47 -3.84 7.35
CA GLY A 229 6.85 -4.72 6.36
C GLY A 229 7.82 -5.75 5.79
N MET A 230 9.07 -5.36 5.52
CA MET A 230 10.13 -6.29 5.08
C MET A 230 10.46 -7.32 6.16
N VAL A 231 10.49 -6.90 7.44
CA VAL A 231 10.69 -7.81 8.60
C VAL A 231 9.53 -8.80 8.71
N ASN A 232 8.29 -8.32 8.66
CA ASN A 232 7.09 -9.17 8.73
C ASN A 232 6.99 -10.16 7.57
N GLY A 233 7.44 -9.76 6.37
CA GLY A 233 7.50 -10.61 5.18
C GLY A 233 8.70 -11.55 5.14
N GLY A 234 9.66 -11.44 6.08
CA GLY A 234 10.90 -12.24 6.07
C GLY A 234 11.83 -11.92 4.88
N THR A 235 11.70 -10.73 4.29
CA THR A 235 12.41 -10.36 3.06
C THR A 235 13.41 -9.21 3.25
N LEU A 236 13.65 -8.79 4.49
CA LEU A 236 14.51 -7.64 4.78
C LEU A 236 15.92 -7.79 4.19
N ASP A 237 16.58 -8.93 4.43
CA ASP A 237 17.95 -9.16 3.95
C ASP A 237 18.02 -9.17 2.42
N THR A 238 17.00 -9.74 1.76
CA THR A 238 16.90 -9.74 0.29
C THR A 238 16.74 -8.32 -0.22
N TRP A 239 15.84 -7.52 0.35
CA TRP A 239 15.65 -6.12 -0.03
C TRP A 239 16.91 -5.28 0.17
N LEU A 240 17.57 -5.41 1.33
CA LEU A 240 18.82 -4.69 1.58
C LEU A 240 19.91 -5.10 0.60
N GLY A 241 19.98 -6.38 0.24
CA GLY A 241 20.90 -6.89 -0.78
C GLY A 241 20.63 -6.32 -2.18
N GLU A 242 19.38 -6.30 -2.61
CA GLU A 242 18.95 -5.74 -3.90
C GLU A 242 19.21 -4.22 -3.97
N ILE A 243 18.86 -3.48 -2.91
CA ILE A 243 19.14 -2.03 -2.82
C ILE A 243 20.65 -1.78 -2.85
N HIS A 244 21.43 -2.57 -2.10
CA HIS A 244 22.89 -2.44 -2.10
C HIS A 244 23.48 -2.69 -3.50
N GLY A 245 23.04 -3.74 -4.19
CA GLY A 245 23.47 -4.04 -5.56
C GLY A 245 23.09 -2.94 -6.56
N ALA A 246 21.89 -2.38 -6.41
CA ALA A 246 21.36 -1.35 -7.28
C ALA A 246 22.05 0.02 -7.11
N LEU A 247 22.54 0.34 -5.92
CA LEU A 247 23.24 1.60 -5.64
C LEU A 247 24.63 1.64 -6.29
N LYS A 248 25.02 2.81 -6.82
CA LYS A 248 26.37 3.14 -7.22
C LYS A 248 27.34 3.08 -6.02
N ASP A 249 28.65 3.02 -6.26
CA ASP A 249 29.64 2.85 -5.19
C ASP A 249 29.67 3.98 -4.14
N LYS A 250 29.15 5.15 -4.44
CA LYS A 250 28.94 6.27 -3.51
C LYS A 250 27.48 6.57 -3.24
N GLY A 251 26.60 5.61 -3.56
CA GLY A 251 25.18 5.74 -3.38
C GLY A 251 24.78 5.78 -1.90
N THR A 252 23.65 6.39 -1.63
CA THR A 252 23.13 6.58 -0.27
C THR A 252 21.82 5.85 -0.06
N LEU A 253 21.58 5.40 1.18
CA LEU A 253 20.30 4.84 1.62
C LEU A 253 19.71 5.74 2.70
N GLY A 254 18.54 6.32 2.44
CA GLY A 254 17.74 7.09 3.40
C GLY A 254 16.66 6.21 4.01
N ILE A 255 16.59 6.21 5.33
CA ILE A 255 15.60 5.45 6.11
C ILE A 255 14.81 6.40 6.99
N GLU A 256 13.50 6.36 6.90
CA GLU A 256 12.57 6.84 7.91
C GLU A 256 11.74 5.66 8.39
N GLN A 257 11.75 5.36 9.69
CA GLN A 257 11.03 4.21 10.24
C GLN A 257 10.50 4.52 11.65
N HIS A 258 9.29 4.05 11.93
CA HIS A 258 8.68 4.13 13.25
C HIS A 258 9.59 3.46 14.29
N ARG A 259 9.95 4.22 15.33
CA ARG A 259 10.94 3.83 16.32
C ARG A 259 10.28 3.16 17.52
N ALA A 260 10.63 1.91 17.78
CA ALA A 260 10.21 1.17 18.97
C ALA A 260 10.87 1.70 20.25
N LYS A 261 10.37 1.25 21.40
CA LYS A 261 11.09 1.40 22.67
C LYS A 261 12.42 0.68 22.59
N GLU A 262 13.44 1.23 23.24
CA GLU A 262 14.76 0.58 23.33
C GLU A 262 14.61 -0.82 23.94
N GLY A 263 15.36 -1.79 23.41
CA GLY A 263 15.33 -3.18 23.87
C GLY A 263 14.10 -3.99 23.44
N SER A 264 13.18 -3.43 22.66
CA SER A 264 12.07 -4.20 22.10
C SER A 264 12.56 -5.31 21.15
N ASP A 265 11.88 -6.45 21.14
CA ASP A 265 12.13 -7.49 20.15
C ASP A 265 11.71 -7.02 18.75
N PRO A 266 12.58 -7.04 17.74
CA PRO A 266 12.29 -6.50 16.41
C PRO A 266 11.17 -7.22 15.70
N LYS A 267 11.06 -8.56 15.88
CA LYS A 267 10.04 -9.37 15.21
C LYS A 267 8.66 -9.16 15.84
N ALA A 268 8.60 -8.94 17.15
CA ALA A 268 7.35 -8.64 17.84
C ALA A 268 6.90 -7.21 17.53
N SER A 269 7.79 -6.21 17.66
CA SER A 269 7.47 -4.81 17.45
C SER A 269 7.16 -4.47 15.98
N SER A 270 7.75 -5.19 15.00
CA SER A 270 7.44 -4.98 13.58
C SER A 270 5.97 -5.24 13.24
N LYS A 271 5.30 -6.16 13.95
CA LYS A 271 3.85 -6.41 13.79
C LYS A 271 3.00 -5.21 14.18
N GLN A 272 3.53 -4.35 15.06
CA GLN A 272 2.93 -3.08 15.45
C GLN A 272 3.47 -1.88 14.65
N GLY A 273 4.26 -2.14 13.61
CA GLY A 273 4.86 -1.11 12.75
C GLY A 273 6.16 -0.51 13.24
N TYR A 274 6.59 -0.81 14.48
CA TYR A 274 7.77 -0.23 15.10
C TYR A 274 9.02 -1.12 14.96
N LEU A 275 10.21 -0.49 14.93
CA LEU A 275 11.49 -1.20 14.98
C LEU A 275 12.47 -0.49 15.93
N PRO A 276 13.31 -1.22 16.72
CA PRO A 276 14.34 -0.61 17.55
C PRO A 276 15.43 0.04 16.71
N GLU A 277 15.78 1.29 16.99
CA GLU A 277 16.76 2.06 16.20
C GLU A 277 18.13 1.38 16.13
N LYS A 278 18.65 0.94 17.27
CA LYS A 278 19.94 0.24 17.32
C LYS A 278 19.97 -1.01 16.44
N TRP A 279 18.94 -1.82 16.54
CA TRP A 279 18.82 -3.04 15.71
C TRP A 279 18.74 -2.70 14.22
N VAL A 280 17.99 -1.65 13.83
CA VAL A 280 17.91 -1.20 12.44
C VAL A 280 19.29 -0.79 11.93
N ILE A 281 20.06 -0.01 12.71
CA ILE A 281 21.40 0.41 12.34
C ILE A 281 22.32 -0.80 12.13
N GLU A 282 22.40 -1.70 13.11
CA GLU A 282 23.24 -2.89 13.06
C GLU A 282 22.89 -3.80 11.87
N THR A 283 21.59 -4.01 11.59
CA THR A 283 21.11 -4.83 10.48
C THR A 283 21.49 -4.23 9.12
N ILE A 284 21.32 -2.93 8.95
CA ILE A 284 21.65 -2.25 7.70
C ILE A 284 23.18 -2.22 7.51
N GLU A 285 23.96 -2.03 8.56
CA GLU A 285 25.42 -2.09 8.48
C GLU A 285 25.92 -3.48 8.10
N ALA A 286 25.32 -4.53 8.64
CA ALA A 286 25.63 -5.92 8.25
C ALA A 286 25.34 -6.19 6.77
N ALA A 287 24.39 -5.47 6.17
CA ALA A 287 24.05 -5.60 4.74
C ALA A 287 25.03 -4.85 3.79
N GLY A 288 26.09 -4.22 4.30
CA GLY A 288 27.11 -3.53 3.49
C GLY A 288 26.91 -2.01 3.40
N PHE A 289 26.34 -1.44 4.42
CA PHE A 289 26.19 0.01 4.57
C PHE A 289 26.98 0.51 5.79
N LYS A 290 27.18 1.80 5.88
CA LYS A 290 27.73 2.47 7.06
C LYS A 290 26.84 3.65 7.42
N LEU A 291 26.45 3.74 8.69
CA LEU A 291 25.70 4.90 9.17
C LEU A 291 26.54 6.18 8.96
N ALA A 292 26.00 7.09 8.16
CA ALA A 292 26.64 8.37 7.86
C ALA A 292 26.12 9.50 8.75
N ALA A 293 24.81 9.47 9.07
CA ALA A 293 24.17 10.45 9.93
C ALA A 293 22.84 9.93 10.46
N LYS A 294 22.39 10.46 11.59
CA LYS A 294 21.03 10.30 12.10
C LYS A 294 20.45 11.65 12.51
N SER A 295 19.13 11.76 12.48
CA SER A 295 18.42 12.98 12.78
C SER A 295 17.13 12.70 13.55
N GLU A 296 16.77 13.64 14.42
CA GLU A 296 15.52 13.63 15.18
C GLU A 296 14.42 14.49 14.51
N ILE A 297 14.56 14.81 13.21
CA ILE A 297 13.60 15.64 12.46
C ILE A 297 12.16 15.10 12.60
N ASN A 298 12.01 13.77 12.58
CA ASN A 298 10.71 13.09 12.64
C ASN A 298 10.43 12.43 13.99
N ALA A 299 11.17 12.83 15.03
CA ALA A 299 10.92 12.33 16.38
C ALA A 299 9.63 12.90 16.97
N ASN A 300 8.88 12.06 17.68
CA ASN A 300 7.71 12.48 18.43
C ASN A 300 7.73 11.86 19.86
N PRO A 301 8.21 12.61 20.86
CA PRO A 301 8.29 12.10 22.24
C PRO A 301 6.91 11.85 22.88
N LYS A 302 5.81 12.31 22.28
CA LYS A 302 4.46 12.04 22.78
C LYS A 302 3.97 10.63 22.40
N ASP A 303 4.61 9.97 21.42
CA ASP A 303 4.27 8.61 21.04
C ASP A 303 4.73 7.63 22.12
N THR A 304 3.77 7.04 22.86
CA THR A 304 4.05 6.12 23.95
C THR A 304 4.38 4.70 23.50
N LYS A 305 4.09 4.36 22.23
CA LYS A 305 4.48 3.09 21.56
C LYS A 305 3.92 1.83 22.23
N ASP A 306 2.75 1.94 22.85
CA ASP A 306 2.09 0.87 23.63
C ASP A 306 0.64 0.63 23.21
N TYR A 307 0.28 1.10 22.02
CA TYR A 307 -1.05 0.90 21.43
C TYR A 307 -1.22 -0.54 20.95
N LEU A 308 -2.40 -1.12 21.16
CA LEU A 308 -2.74 -2.47 20.67
C LEU A 308 -2.66 -2.54 19.14
N GLU A 309 -3.09 -1.49 18.47
CA GLU A 309 -3.07 -1.34 17.01
C GLU A 309 -1.70 -0.88 16.49
N GLY A 310 -0.72 -0.72 17.37
CA GLY A 310 0.59 -0.19 17.01
C GLY A 310 0.53 1.23 16.45
N VAL A 311 1.36 1.54 15.46
CA VAL A 311 1.43 2.86 14.82
C VAL A 311 0.09 3.29 14.19
N TRP A 312 -0.79 2.35 13.88
CA TRP A 312 -2.07 2.62 13.21
C TRP A 312 -3.13 3.18 14.17
N ALA A 313 -2.89 3.14 15.49
CA ALA A 313 -3.72 3.89 16.46
C ALA A 313 -3.60 5.39 16.24
N LEU A 314 -2.43 5.87 15.79
CA LEU A 314 -2.11 7.27 15.60
C LEU A 314 -2.54 7.80 14.21
N PRO A 315 -2.57 9.14 14.01
CA PRO A 315 -2.74 9.72 12.68
C PRO A 315 -1.71 9.18 11.66
N PRO A 316 -2.10 9.03 10.40
CA PRO A 316 -3.39 9.36 9.82
C PRO A 316 -4.40 8.21 9.90
N SER A 317 -4.01 7.03 10.39
CA SER A 317 -4.85 5.82 10.35
C SER A 317 -6.01 5.91 11.31
N LEU A 318 -5.75 6.25 12.58
CA LEU A 318 -6.75 6.36 13.65
C LEU A 318 -7.67 5.12 13.69
N GLU A 319 -7.10 3.91 13.66
CA GLU A 319 -7.85 2.64 13.52
C GLU A 319 -8.84 2.37 14.64
N ARG A 320 -8.72 3.06 15.78
CA ARG A 320 -9.74 3.02 16.86
C ARG A 320 -11.04 3.74 16.51
N GLY A 321 -11.11 4.39 15.35
CA GLY A 321 -12.29 5.19 14.97
C GLY A 321 -12.46 6.40 15.89
N ASP A 322 -13.62 6.55 16.49
CA ASP A 322 -13.92 7.69 17.38
C ASP A 322 -13.40 7.51 18.82
N LYS A 323 -13.04 6.26 19.18
CA LYS A 323 -12.48 5.98 20.51
C LYS A 323 -11.11 6.65 20.65
N ASP A 324 -10.98 7.49 21.68
CA ASP A 324 -9.76 8.22 22.00
C ASP A 324 -9.22 9.15 20.87
N ARG A 325 -10.04 9.40 19.83
CA ARG A 325 -9.63 10.15 18.62
C ARG A 325 -8.98 11.49 18.95
N ALA A 326 -9.57 12.28 19.84
CA ALA A 326 -9.03 13.60 20.21
C ALA A 326 -7.64 13.48 20.84
N THR A 327 -7.46 12.54 21.77
CA THR A 327 -6.18 12.26 22.43
C THR A 327 -5.13 11.78 21.44
N LEU A 328 -5.47 10.81 20.60
CA LEU A 328 -4.57 10.26 19.60
C LEU A 328 -4.18 11.30 18.55
N THR A 329 -5.13 12.15 18.14
CA THR A 329 -4.85 13.28 17.23
C THR A 329 -3.92 14.30 17.86
N ALA A 330 -4.05 14.60 19.15
CA ALA A 330 -3.17 15.52 19.89
C ALA A 330 -1.75 14.98 20.08
N ILE A 331 -1.54 13.66 20.05
CA ILE A 331 -0.22 13.03 19.99
C ILE A 331 0.43 13.32 18.64
N GLY A 332 -0.34 13.20 17.54
CA GLY A 332 0.17 13.34 16.19
C GLY A 332 0.64 12.01 15.58
N GLU A 333 1.41 12.09 14.46
CA GLU A 333 2.00 10.89 13.86
C GLU A 333 3.07 10.27 14.78
N SER A 334 3.35 8.99 14.61
CA SER A 334 4.29 8.22 15.45
C SER A 334 5.70 8.81 15.50
N ASP A 335 6.45 8.44 16.54
CA ASP A 335 7.88 8.69 16.65
C ASP A 335 8.66 7.93 15.56
N ARG A 336 9.55 8.63 14.85
CA ARG A 336 10.30 8.02 13.74
C ARG A 336 11.78 8.39 13.81
N MET A 337 12.63 7.36 13.66
CA MET A 337 14.03 7.53 13.37
C MET A 337 14.23 8.00 11.93
N THR A 338 15.19 8.86 11.68
CA THR A 338 15.60 9.32 10.35
C THR A 338 17.10 9.11 10.21
N LEU A 339 17.47 8.15 9.33
CA LEU A 339 18.84 7.64 9.23
C LEU A 339 19.35 7.78 7.79
N ARG A 340 20.59 8.14 7.61
CA ARG A 340 21.27 8.14 6.32
C ARG A 340 22.49 7.25 6.37
N PHE A 341 22.58 6.33 5.39
CA PHE A 341 23.70 5.40 5.25
C PHE A 341 24.44 5.66 3.93
N ALA A 342 25.74 5.38 3.94
CA ALA A 342 26.56 5.30 2.73
C ALA A 342 26.77 3.83 2.38
N LYS A 343 26.72 3.51 1.06
CA LYS A 343 27.13 2.20 0.58
C LYS A 343 28.62 1.99 0.84
N VAL A 344 28.98 0.85 1.39
CA VAL A 344 30.37 0.36 1.54
C VAL A 344 30.49 -1.03 0.94
N ALA A 345 31.72 -1.51 0.74
CA ALA A 345 31.92 -2.89 0.34
C ALA A 345 31.30 -3.84 1.37
N LYS A 346 30.61 -4.89 0.93
CA LYS A 346 30.10 -5.90 1.86
C LYS A 346 31.29 -6.51 2.63
N PRO A 347 31.16 -6.69 3.94
CA PRO A 347 32.14 -7.46 4.70
C PRO A 347 32.29 -8.84 4.01
N ALA A 348 33.54 -9.28 3.83
CA ALA A 348 33.78 -10.63 3.34
C ALA A 348 33.04 -11.62 4.23
N ALA A 349 32.28 -12.54 3.64
CA ALA A 349 31.63 -13.61 4.40
C ALA A 349 32.74 -14.29 5.24
N LYS A 350 32.54 -14.36 6.57
CA LYS A 350 33.45 -15.11 7.43
C LYS A 350 33.45 -16.55 6.91
N THR A 351 34.53 -16.95 6.25
CA THR A 351 34.73 -18.33 5.88
C THR A 351 34.65 -19.15 7.17
N PRO A 352 33.79 -20.18 7.25
CA PRO A 352 33.81 -21.06 8.40
C PRO A 352 35.26 -21.60 8.54
N GLY A 353 35.91 -21.29 9.65
CA GLY A 353 37.29 -21.75 9.88
C GLY A 353 37.30 -23.24 9.70
N LEU A 354 38.10 -23.71 8.75
CA LEU A 354 38.50 -25.12 8.66
C LEU A 354 39.13 -25.43 10.01
N GLY A 355 38.35 -26.14 10.84
CA GLY A 355 38.86 -26.65 12.11
C GLY A 355 40.14 -27.44 11.84
N ALA A 356 41.26 -26.92 12.35
CA ALA A 356 42.49 -27.62 12.36
C ALA A 356 42.28 -28.93 13.12
N SER A 357 42.17 -30.03 12.40
CA SER A 357 42.27 -31.38 12.92
C SER A 357 43.69 -31.51 13.48
N ARG A 358 43.84 -31.38 14.80
CA ARG A 358 45.04 -31.85 15.48
C ARG A 358 44.93 -33.40 15.52
N HIS A 359 45.72 -34.07 14.72
CA HIS A 359 46.11 -35.43 14.97
C HIS A 359 47.20 -35.37 16.03
N ASP A 360 46.89 -35.93 17.19
CA ASP A 360 47.87 -36.56 18.10
C ASP A 360 47.63 -38.08 18.09
#